data_7a93b5e4ef190608cb3e7836ee7ebfde
#
_entry.id   7a93b5e4ef190608cb3e7836ee7ebfde
#
_cell.length_a   1.000
_cell.length_b   1.000
_cell.length_c   1.000
_cell.angle_alpha   90.00
_cell.angle_beta   90.00
_cell.angle_gamma   90.00
#
_symmetry.space_group_name_H-M   'P 1'
#
loop_
_entity.id
_entity.type
_entity.pdbx_description
1 polymer ?
#
loop_
_entity_poly.entity_id
_entity_poly.type
_entity_poly.pdbx_seq_one_letter_code
_entity_poly.pdbx_strand_id
1 'polypeptide(L)'
;MSALPGLTLTTSEVHGCVHDVQMIHVEAATYYTATKKYELGFPSLEQDIDVDVVVIGAGFSGINTALELAEKGIRNVAVLEAKYLGFGGTGRNGGQIMAGIGHDLSKIRKDVGEEGLRAIFEISDLGAEIIQARVDRYGIQADLCRGYGYLGYNERQAATLRQWEREFKSLNPPHEIRYLEGSEVREIIGSEVYRSALLHMGGGHVHSLNLLLGEAQALAGHGARIFEFSPAVEVTYGETVKVRTPKGSVTARKLLWACDSFLNGLEPELHRSTINTYAFQCVTEPLPDALIERISPIRGAYSDIRPVIDYFRVTRENRLLTGRMTLIE
;
A
#
# COMPACT_ATOMS: atom_id res chain seq x y z
N MET A 1 -25.02 -19.73 16.05
CA MET A 1 -23.64 -20.01 16.48
C MET A 1 -23.19 -21.26 15.75
N SER A 2 -22.53 -21.12 14.62
CA SER A 2 -21.84 -22.24 13.94
C SER A 2 -20.39 -21.85 13.80
N ALA A 3 -19.54 -22.61 14.50
CA ALA A 3 -18.10 -22.44 14.54
C ALA A 3 -17.49 -22.75 13.17
N LEU A 4 -16.55 -21.90 12.74
CA LEU A 4 -15.67 -22.14 11.61
C LEU A 4 -14.72 -23.32 11.97
N PRO A 5 -14.46 -24.26 11.06
CA PRO A 5 -13.57 -25.39 11.33
C PRO A 5 -12.09 -24.98 11.23
N GLY A 6 -11.36 -25.27 12.29
CA GLY A 6 -9.98 -25.72 12.27
C GLY A 6 -8.88 -24.72 12.02
N LEU A 7 -8.54 -23.87 12.99
CA LEU A 7 -7.16 -23.37 13.15
C LEU A 7 -6.45 -24.22 14.19
N THR A 8 -5.68 -25.19 13.75
CA THR A 8 -4.78 -25.96 14.64
C THR A 8 -3.41 -25.29 14.57
N LEU A 9 -3.05 -24.54 15.61
CA LEU A 9 -1.68 -24.09 15.82
C LEU A 9 -0.88 -25.26 16.40
N THR A 10 -0.01 -25.87 15.60
CA THR A 10 1.00 -26.79 16.11
C THR A 10 2.25 -25.99 16.45
N THR A 11 2.53 -25.88 17.75
CA THR A 11 3.83 -25.42 18.26
C THR A 11 4.81 -26.57 18.16
N SER A 12 5.70 -26.55 17.17
CA SER A 12 6.91 -27.37 17.20
C SER A 12 8.07 -26.54 17.77
N GLU A 13 8.80 -27.16 18.67
CA GLU A 13 9.83 -26.64 19.54
C GLU A 13 10.87 -25.79 18.83
N VAL A 14 11.08 -24.56 19.35
CA VAL A 14 12.16 -23.66 18.95
C VAL A 14 13.41 -23.98 19.76
N HIS A 15 14.32 -24.76 19.20
CA HIS A 15 15.72 -24.81 19.64
C HIS A 15 16.61 -24.79 18.39
N GLY A 16 17.35 -23.71 18.23
CA GLY A 16 18.48 -23.64 17.29
C GLY A 16 18.51 -22.44 16.37
N CYS A 17 19.51 -21.61 16.58
CA CYS A 17 20.15 -20.63 15.69
C CYS A 17 19.27 -19.76 14.77
N VAL A 18 19.37 -18.47 15.01
CA VAL A 18 18.79 -17.36 14.26
C VAL A 18 19.32 -17.30 12.82
N HIS A 19 18.89 -18.18 11.92
CA HIS A 19 19.22 -18.07 10.49
C HIS A 19 18.11 -18.48 9.52
N ASP A 20 16.95 -18.97 10.01
CA ASP A 20 15.80 -19.24 9.16
C ASP A 20 14.54 -18.68 9.82
N VAL A 21 14.30 -17.39 9.66
CA VAL A 21 12.94 -16.87 9.83
C VAL A 21 12.14 -17.37 8.63
N GLN A 22 11.62 -18.60 8.75
CA GLN A 22 10.58 -19.08 7.85
C GLN A 22 9.40 -18.10 7.97
N MET A 23 9.21 -17.28 6.94
CA MET A 23 8.02 -16.46 6.85
C MET A 23 6.81 -17.38 6.96
N ILE A 24 5.97 -17.14 7.96
CA ILE A 24 4.70 -17.84 8.12
C ILE A 24 3.86 -17.50 6.89
N HIS A 25 3.88 -18.39 5.90
CA HIS A 25 3.04 -18.28 4.72
C HIS A 25 1.60 -18.64 5.12
N VAL A 26 0.87 -17.64 5.60
CA VAL A 26 -0.57 -17.79 5.79
C VAL A 26 -1.22 -17.66 4.41
N GLU A 27 -1.49 -18.76 3.74
CA GLU A 27 -2.34 -18.83 2.54
C GLU A 27 -3.83 -18.58 2.87
N ALA A 28 -4.10 -17.92 3.98
CA ALA A 28 -5.47 -17.63 4.39
C ALA A 28 -6.08 -16.58 3.43
N ALA A 29 -7.33 -16.82 3.04
CA ALA A 29 -8.13 -15.85 2.33
C ALA A 29 -8.17 -14.54 3.14
N THR A 30 -7.72 -13.44 2.52
CA THR A 30 -7.80 -12.10 3.11
C THR A 30 -9.11 -11.44 2.74
N TYR A 31 -9.48 -10.36 3.45
CA TYR A 31 -10.60 -9.50 3.03
C TYR A 31 -10.48 -9.15 1.54
N TYR A 32 -9.30 -8.75 1.09
CA TYR A 32 -9.06 -8.33 -0.29
C TYR A 32 -9.25 -9.46 -1.31
N THR A 33 -8.76 -10.66 -1.02
CA THR A 33 -8.96 -11.81 -1.91
C THR A 33 -10.40 -12.29 -1.95
N ALA A 34 -11.13 -12.16 -0.84
CA ALA A 34 -12.54 -12.55 -0.74
C ALA A 34 -13.50 -11.53 -1.42
N THR A 35 -13.06 -10.29 -1.64
CA THR A 35 -13.88 -9.20 -2.20
C THR A 35 -13.31 -8.63 -3.50
N LYS A 36 -12.32 -9.29 -4.09
CA LYS A 36 -11.74 -8.89 -5.38
C LYS A 36 -12.79 -8.92 -6.50
N LYS A 37 -12.66 -7.98 -7.44
CA LYS A 37 -13.58 -7.83 -8.58
C LYS A 37 -12.95 -8.26 -9.90
N TYR A 38 -11.70 -8.70 -9.88
CA TYR A 38 -10.94 -9.12 -11.04
C TYR A 38 -10.53 -10.57 -10.91
N GLU A 39 -10.74 -11.33 -11.98
CA GLU A 39 -10.23 -12.69 -12.12
C GLU A 39 -9.15 -12.66 -13.20
N LEU A 40 -7.94 -12.27 -12.79
CA LEU A 40 -6.75 -12.25 -13.64
C LEU A 40 -5.85 -13.41 -13.29
N GLY A 41 -5.16 -13.95 -14.30
CA GLY A 41 -4.10 -14.92 -14.13
C GLY A 41 -3.08 -14.71 -15.25
N PHE A 42 -1.82 -14.63 -14.90
CA PHE A 42 -0.73 -14.49 -15.85
C PHE A 42 0.11 -15.76 -15.88
N PRO A 43 0.67 -16.11 -17.07
CA PRO A 43 1.46 -17.33 -17.19
C PRO A 43 2.75 -17.25 -16.37
N SER A 44 3.34 -18.40 -16.06
CA SER A 44 4.73 -18.45 -15.59
C SER A 44 5.69 -18.25 -16.77
N LEU A 45 6.89 -17.71 -16.45
CA LEU A 45 7.97 -17.59 -17.44
C LEU A 45 8.57 -18.97 -17.71
N GLU A 46 8.37 -19.51 -18.92
CA GLU A 46 8.84 -20.86 -19.30
C GLU A 46 9.84 -20.84 -20.48
N GLN A 47 10.37 -19.66 -20.81
CA GLN A 47 11.33 -19.48 -21.90
C GLN A 47 12.28 -18.32 -21.60
N ASP A 48 13.37 -18.26 -22.33
CA ASP A 48 14.28 -17.11 -22.31
C ASP A 48 13.71 -15.98 -23.17
N ILE A 49 13.72 -14.76 -22.60
CA ILE A 49 13.20 -13.57 -23.29
C ILE A 49 14.15 -12.38 -23.14
N ASP A 50 14.11 -11.49 -24.13
CA ASP A 50 14.80 -10.20 -24.09
C ASP A 50 13.80 -9.05 -23.96
N VAL A 51 14.14 -8.07 -23.10
CA VAL A 51 13.32 -6.89 -22.84
C VAL A 51 14.19 -5.63 -22.68
N ASP A 52 13.56 -4.47 -22.70
CA ASP A 52 14.26 -3.23 -22.32
C ASP A 52 14.36 -3.09 -20.81
N VAL A 53 13.29 -3.43 -20.09
CA VAL A 53 13.22 -3.34 -18.63
C VAL A 53 12.62 -4.60 -18.03
N VAL A 54 13.29 -5.16 -17.02
CA VAL A 54 12.72 -6.20 -16.15
C VAL A 54 12.42 -5.62 -14.78
N VAL A 55 11.25 -5.93 -14.26
CA VAL A 55 10.78 -5.54 -12.91
C VAL A 55 10.63 -6.82 -12.09
N ILE A 56 11.25 -6.89 -10.92
CA ILE A 56 11.10 -8.00 -9.98
C ILE A 56 10.19 -7.56 -8.84
N GLY A 57 9.01 -8.19 -8.77
CA GLY A 57 7.92 -7.89 -7.85
C GLY A 57 6.75 -7.17 -8.54
N ALA A 58 5.56 -7.78 -8.45
CA ALA A 58 4.32 -7.25 -9.04
C ALA A 58 3.38 -6.65 -7.97
N GLY A 59 3.94 -5.97 -6.98
CA GLY A 59 3.22 -5.09 -6.07
C GLY A 59 2.98 -3.71 -6.69
N PHE A 60 2.47 -2.75 -5.89
CA PHE A 60 2.22 -1.39 -6.36
C PHE A 60 3.45 -0.75 -7.02
N SER A 61 4.62 -0.84 -6.40
CA SER A 61 5.84 -0.23 -6.97
C SER A 61 6.18 -0.79 -8.34
N GLY A 62 6.12 -2.12 -8.50
CA GLY A 62 6.47 -2.77 -9.76
C GLY A 62 5.44 -2.52 -10.86
N ILE A 63 4.17 -2.75 -10.60
CA ILE A 63 3.09 -2.55 -11.58
C ILE A 63 2.96 -1.07 -11.96
N ASN A 64 3.01 -0.15 -10.99
CA ASN A 64 2.92 1.29 -11.28
C ASN A 64 4.09 1.80 -12.11
N THR A 65 5.32 1.35 -11.81
CA THR A 65 6.49 1.72 -12.62
C THR A 65 6.38 1.15 -14.04
N ALA A 66 6.01 -0.12 -14.18
CA ALA A 66 5.84 -0.74 -15.49
C ALA A 66 4.73 -0.07 -16.31
N LEU A 67 3.60 0.27 -15.69
CA LEU A 67 2.50 0.98 -16.33
C LEU A 67 2.90 2.38 -16.77
N GLU A 68 3.59 3.14 -15.92
CA GLU A 68 4.11 4.47 -16.27
C GLU A 68 5.09 4.42 -17.45
N LEU A 69 5.99 3.42 -17.48
CA LEU A 69 6.87 3.19 -18.62
C LEU A 69 6.09 2.90 -19.89
N ALA A 70 5.08 2.04 -19.80
CA ALA A 70 4.23 1.67 -20.95
C ALA A 70 3.38 2.85 -21.46
N GLU A 71 2.83 3.67 -20.56
CA GLU A 71 2.11 4.91 -20.89
C GLU A 71 3.02 5.92 -21.61
N LYS A 72 4.32 5.95 -21.28
CA LYS A 72 5.35 6.74 -21.95
C LYS A 72 5.93 6.11 -23.23
N GLY A 73 5.40 4.98 -23.65
CA GLY A 73 5.79 4.30 -24.90
C GLY A 73 6.89 3.25 -24.75
N ILE A 74 7.43 3.01 -23.55
CA ILE A 74 8.38 1.92 -23.28
C ILE A 74 7.58 0.66 -22.94
N ARG A 75 7.27 -0.15 -23.95
CA ARG A 75 6.34 -1.29 -23.83
C ARG A 75 7.01 -2.65 -23.72
N ASN A 76 8.28 -2.76 -24.10
CA ASN A 76 9.05 -4.02 -23.99
C ASN A 76 9.53 -4.20 -22.53
N VAL A 77 8.57 -4.39 -21.63
CA VAL A 77 8.74 -4.55 -20.19
C VAL A 77 8.28 -5.94 -19.78
N ALA A 78 9.04 -6.61 -18.92
CA ALA A 78 8.62 -7.83 -18.23
C ALA A 78 8.54 -7.60 -16.73
N VAL A 79 7.47 -8.06 -16.10
CA VAL A 79 7.29 -8.06 -14.63
C VAL A 79 7.29 -9.50 -14.16
N LEU A 80 8.17 -9.82 -13.21
CA LEU A 80 8.27 -11.14 -12.58
C LEU A 80 7.70 -11.10 -11.17
N GLU A 81 6.74 -11.97 -10.87
CA GLU A 81 6.14 -12.16 -9.56
C GLU A 81 6.41 -13.58 -9.06
N ALA A 82 6.89 -13.68 -7.84
CA ALA A 82 7.26 -14.97 -7.26
C ALA A 82 6.05 -15.86 -6.96
N LYS A 83 4.92 -15.26 -6.64
CA LYS A 83 3.65 -15.91 -6.31
C LYS A 83 2.56 -15.44 -7.28
N TYR A 84 1.56 -14.78 -6.79
CA TYR A 84 0.47 -14.16 -7.56
C TYR A 84 0.37 -12.66 -7.24
N LEU A 85 -0.24 -11.90 -8.13
CA LEU A 85 -0.40 -10.45 -7.95
C LEU A 85 -1.06 -10.11 -6.60
N GLY A 86 -0.42 -9.22 -5.86
CA GLY A 86 -0.94 -8.80 -4.55
C GLY A 86 -0.68 -9.78 -3.41
N PHE A 87 0.15 -10.81 -3.60
CA PHE A 87 0.54 -11.72 -2.52
C PHE A 87 1.20 -10.99 -1.35
N GLY A 88 2.06 -10.00 -1.61
CA GLY A 88 2.75 -9.21 -0.61
C GLY A 88 1.90 -8.14 0.08
N GLY A 89 2.55 -7.09 0.59
CA GLY A 89 1.93 -5.98 1.32
C GLY A 89 0.81 -5.27 0.55
N THR A 90 0.88 -5.24 -0.77
CA THR A 90 -0.14 -4.60 -1.62
C THR A 90 -1.53 -5.22 -1.46
N GLY A 91 -1.64 -6.54 -1.33
CA GLY A 91 -2.93 -7.22 -1.08
C GLY A 91 -3.28 -7.37 0.40
N ARG A 92 -2.57 -6.67 1.31
CA ARG A 92 -2.67 -6.86 2.77
C ARG A 92 -2.57 -5.58 3.57
N ASN A 93 -2.59 -4.40 2.95
CA ASN A 93 -2.45 -3.09 3.60
C ASN A 93 -3.79 -2.47 3.98
N GLY A 94 -3.79 -1.30 4.65
CA GLY A 94 -4.99 -0.57 5.05
C GLY A 94 -5.78 0.04 3.89
N GLY A 95 -5.19 0.14 2.71
CA GLY A 95 -5.78 0.79 1.54
C GLY A 95 -5.85 2.31 1.66
N GLN A 96 -5.08 2.92 2.54
CA GLN A 96 -5.13 4.36 2.82
C GLN A 96 -4.23 5.14 1.87
N ILE A 97 -4.72 6.30 1.44
CA ILE A 97 -4.01 7.30 0.65
C ILE A 97 -3.80 8.50 1.59
N MET A 98 -2.56 8.72 2.01
CA MET A 98 -2.19 9.76 2.96
C MET A 98 -1.41 10.87 2.26
N ALA A 99 -1.51 12.10 2.76
CA ALA A 99 -0.66 13.20 2.33
C ALA A 99 0.72 13.15 3.01
N GLY A 100 1.78 13.46 2.27
CA GLY A 100 3.16 13.45 2.77
C GLY A 100 3.74 12.06 3.04
N ILE A 101 4.82 12.03 3.81
CA ILE A 101 5.52 10.80 4.24
C ILE A 101 5.71 10.79 5.76
N GLY A 102 4.75 10.31 6.49
CA GLY A 102 4.84 10.25 7.95
C GLY A 102 4.29 11.49 8.65
N HIS A 103 4.38 11.49 9.98
CA HIS A 103 3.70 12.46 10.85
C HIS A 103 4.60 13.55 11.42
N ASP A 104 5.92 13.40 11.39
CA ASP A 104 6.86 14.36 11.97
C ASP A 104 7.43 15.32 10.91
N LEU A 105 6.65 16.35 10.61
CA LEU A 105 7.05 17.38 9.63
C LEU A 105 8.31 18.15 10.07
N SER A 106 8.52 18.33 11.37
CA SER A 106 9.69 19.05 11.88
C SER A 106 10.98 18.27 11.64
N LYS A 107 10.93 16.95 11.78
CA LYS A 107 12.05 16.06 11.47
C LYS A 107 12.33 16.04 9.97
N ILE A 108 11.29 15.86 9.16
CA ILE A 108 11.43 15.88 7.69
C ILE A 108 12.06 17.21 7.24
N ARG A 109 11.56 18.34 7.74
CA ARG A 109 12.12 19.67 7.44
C ARG A 109 13.60 19.77 7.84
N LYS A 110 13.98 19.22 8.99
CA LYS A 110 15.37 19.19 9.43
C LYS A 110 16.26 18.36 8.52
N ASP A 111 15.76 17.23 8.01
CA ASP A 111 16.55 16.29 7.22
C ASP A 111 16.68 16.74 5.75
N VAL A 112 15.65 17.35 5.16
CA VAL A 112 15.61 17.71 3.73
C VAL A 112 15.39 19.19 3.43
N GLY A 113 15.23 20.05 4.43
CA GLY A 113 14.96 21.49 4.30
C GLY A 113 13.54 21.82 3.84
N GLU A 114 13.26 23.11 3.63
CA GLU A 114 11.91 23.58 3.21
C GLU A 114 11.58 23.16 1.78
N GLU A 115 12.55 23.20 0.88
CA GLU A 115 12.38 22.80 -0.51
C GLU A 115 12.10 21.30 -0.63
N GLY A 116 12.85 20.47 0.11
CA GLY A 116 12.62 19.04 0.17
C GLY A 116 11.27 18.68 0.80
N LEU A 117 10.84 19.37 1.85
CA LEU A 117 9.51 19.19 2.44
C LEU A 117 8.41 19.51 1.42
N ARG A 118 8.53 20.62 0.69
CA ARG A 118 7.59 20.98 -0.38
C ARG A 118 7.52 19.91 -1.45
N ALA A 119 8.68 19.45 -1.95
CA ALA A 119 8.74 18.40 -2.97
C ALA A 119 8.08 17.09 -2.51
N ILE A 120 8.21 16.73 -1.24
CA ILE A 120 7.55 15.54 -0.66
C ILE A 120 6.02 15.67 -0.75
N PHE A 121 5.46 16.83 -0.40
CA PHE A 121 4.02 17.03 -0.48
C PHE A 121 3.52 17.07 -1.94
N GLU A 122 4.24 17.74 -2.84
CA GLU A 122 3.93 17.75 -4.27
C GLU A 122 3.93 16.34 -4.86
N ILE A 123 4.91 15.49 -4.51
CA ILE A 123 4.97 14.08 -4.95
C ILE A 123 3.80 13.29 -4.35
N SER A 124 3.44 13.54 -3.10
CA SER A 124 2.33 12.85 -2.44
C SER A 124 0.97 13.19 -3.09
N ASP A 125 0.73 14.48 -3.35
CA ASP A 125 -0.48 14.94 -4.01
C ASP A 125 -0.55 14.40 -5.45
N LEU A 126 0.57 14.47 -6.19
CA LEU A 126 0.68 13.88 -7.52
C LEU A 126 0.38 12.37 -7.50
N GLY A 127 0.86 11.64 -6.48
CA GLY A 127 0.55 10.21 -6.31
C GLY A 127 -0.95 9.95 -6.16
N ALA A 128 -1.66 10.74 -5.37
CA ALA A 128 -3.10 10.63 -5.20
C ALA A 128 -3.88 11.00 -6.48
N GLU A 129 -3.39 11.98 -7.24
CA GLU A 129 -3.96 12.38 -8.53
C GLU A 129 -3.75 11.29 -9.60
N ILE A 130 -2.56 10.65 -9.65
CA ILE A 130 -2.28 9.53 -10.56
C ILE A 130 -3.22 8.37 -10.28
N ILE A 131 -3.45 8.02 -9.01
CA ILE A 131 -4.42 6.98 -8.65
C ILE A 131 -5.80 7.33 -9.19
N GLN A 132 -6.29 8.55 -8.95
CA GLN A 132 -7.59 8.98 -9.46
C GLN A 132 -7.65 8.92 -10.99
N ALA A 133 -6.65 9.50 -11.65
CA ALA A 133 -6.59 9.54 -13.12
C ALA A 133 -6.58 8.14 -13.75
N ARG A 134 -5.89 7.17 -13.15
CA ARG A 134 -5.87 5.77 -13.61
C ARG A 134 -7.19 5.06 -13.33
N VAL A 135 -7.77 5.28 -12.14
CA VAL A 135 -9.10 4.76 -11.81
C VAL A 135 -10.12 5.20 -12.88
N ASP A 136 -10.13 6.49 -13.21
CA ASP A 136 -11.05 7.04 -14.21
C ASP A 136 -10.72 6.55 -15.63
N ARG A 137 -9.44 6.62 -16.02
CA ARG A 137 -8.99 6.30 -17.37
C ARG A 137 -9.21 4.84 -17.75
N TYR A 138 -8.95 3.92 -16.83
CA TYR A 138 -9.02 2.49 -17.05
C TYR A 138 -10.30 1.85 -16.47
N GLY A 139 -11.19 2.64 -15.88
CA GLY A 139 -12.43 2.15 -15.27
C GLY A 139 -12.18 1.20 -14.10
N ILE A 140 -11.13 1.45 -13.29
CA ILE A 140 -10.72 0.53 -12.22
C ILE A 140 -11.74 0.52 -11.08
N GLN A 141 -12.24 -0.65 -10.72
CA GLN A 141 -13.21 -0.83 -9.64
C GLN A 141 -12.52 -0.86 -8.26
N ALA A 142 -11.78 0.19 -7.94
CA ALA A 142 -10.95 0.28 -6.73
C ALA A 142 -11.69 0.75 -5.48
N ASP A 143 -12.99 1.02 -5.54
CA ASP A 143 -13.78 1.59 -4.44
C ASP A 143 -13.11 2.83 -3.81
N LEU A 144 -12.57 3.70 -4.66
CA LEU A 144 -11.89 4.93 -4.24
C LEU A 144 -12.86 5.84 -3.49
N CYS A 145 -12.50 6.21 -2.27
CA CYS A 145 -13.23 7.14 -1.43
C CYS A 145 -12.30 8.25 -0.94
N ARG A 146 -12.69 9.52 -1.09
CA ARG A 146 -11.93 10.68 -0.67
C ARG A 146 -12.22 11.03 0.79
N GLY A 147 -11.27 11.68 1.41
CA GLY A 147 -11.29 12.13 2.79
C GLY A 147 -10.39 11.30 3.69
N TYR A 148 -9.36 11.96 4.22
CA TYR A 148 -8.45 11.39 5.22
C TYR A 148 -8.45 12.25 6.48
N GLY A 149 -8.73 11.65 7.63
CA GLY A 149 -8.75 12.31 8.93
C GLY A 149 -7.57 11.92 9.82
N TYR A 150 -6.74 12.88 10.19
CA TYR A 150 -5.76 12.73 11.27
C TYR A 150 -6.43 13.08 12.58
N LEU A 151 -6.39 12.18 13.58
CA LEU A 151 -7.19 12.26 14.79
C LEU A 151 -6.33 12.53 16.02
N GLY A 152 -6.80 13.43 16.89
CA GLY A 152 -6.13 13.80 18.14
C GLY A 152 -6.98 13.54 19.38
N TYR A 153 -6.37 12.95 20.41
CA TYR A 153 -7.01 12.60 21.69
C TYR A 153 -6.96 13.71 22.74
N ASN A 154 -6.01 14.63 22.62
CA ASN A 154 -5.71 15.62 23.67
C ASN A 154 -5.25 16.95 23.07
N GLU A 155 -5.14 17.97 23.95
CA GLU A 155 -4.80 19.33 23.53
C GLU A 155 -3.40 19.43 22.88
N ARG A 156 -2.42 18.64 23.31
CA ARG A 156 -1.10 18.64 22.67
C ARG A 156 -1.19 18.18 21.22
N GLN A 157 -1.97 17.15 20.96
CA GLN A 157 -2.21 16.64 19.60
C GLN A 157 -3.08 17.61 18.79
N ALA A 158 -4.07 18.26 19.42
CA ALA A 158 -4.84 19.32 18.79
C ALA A 158 -3.96 20.48 18.32
N ALA A 159 -3.01 20.92 19.16
CA ALA A 159 -2.04 21.94 18.77
C ALA A 159 -1.16 21.51 17.61
N THR A 160 -0.75 20.24 17.56
CA THR A 160 -0.01 19.66 16.42
C THR A 160 -0.85 19.68 15.15
N LEU A 161 -2.11 19.27 15.20
CA LEU A 161 -3.00 19.26 14.03
C LEU A 161 -3.30 20.67 13.51
N ARG A 162 -3.46 21.68 14.41
CA ARG A 162 -3.59 23.07 14.00
C ARG A 162 -2.31 23.59 13.32
N GLN A 163 -1.14 23.14 13.77
CA GLN A 163 0.12 23.46 13.11
C GLN A 163 0.19 22.81 11.71
N TRP A 164 -0.14 21.53 11.59
CA TRP A 164 -0.17 20.83 10.29
C TRP A 164 -1.16 21.47 9.32
N GLU A 165 -2.33 21.91 9.78
CA GLU A 165 -3.27 22.63 8.93
C GLU A 165 -2.62 23.87 8.29
N ARG A 166 -1.92 24.70 9.13
CA ARG A 166 -1.22 25.90 8.62
C ARG A 166 -0.11 25.53 7.63
N GLU A 167 0.66 24.49 7.94
CA GLU A 167 1.76 24.04 7.10
C GLU A 167 1.25 23.48 5.77
N PHE A 168 0.25 22.61 5.79
CA PHE A 168 -0.37 22.09 4.57
C PHE A 168 -0.97 23.21 3.71
N LYS A 169 -1.72 24.13 4.31
CA LYS A 169 -2.30 25.27 3.59
C LYS A 169 -1.24 26.21 2.99
N SER A 170 -0.07 26.33 3.63
CA SER A 170 1.03 27.16 3.10
C SER A 170 1.63 26.62 1.79
N LEU A 171 1.43 25.33 1.52
CA LEU A 171 1.84 24.68 0.26
C LEU A 171 0.82 24.86 -0.87
N ASN A 172 -0.30 25.54 -0.59
CA ASN A 172 -1.36 25.83 -1.54
C ASN A 172 -1.93 24.58 -2.24
N PRO A 173 -2.37 23.55 -1.47
CA PRO A 173 -2.88 22.33 -2.03
C PRO A 173 -4.17 22.56 -2.83
N PRO A 174 -4.44 21.75 -3.87
CA PRO A 174 -5.66 21.86 -4.66
C PRO A 174 -6.91 21.34 -3.92
N HIS A 175 -6.73 20.74 -2.75
CA HIS A 175 -7.79 20.09 -1.99
C HIS A 175 -8.12 20.82 -0.70
N GLU A 176 -9.36 20.65 -0.21
CA GLU A 176 -9.77 21.17 1.09
C GLU A 176 -8.97 20.50 2.21
N ILE A 177 -8.43 21.36 3.12
CA ILE A 177 -7.82 20.96 4.38
C ILE A 177 -8.49 21.75 5.48
N ARG A 178 -9.07 21.05 6.47
CA ARG A 178 -9.87 21.66 7.54
C ARG A 178 -9.54 21.04 8.89
N TYR A 179 -9.12 21.87 9.83
CA TYR A 179 -9.03 21.50 11.23
C TYR A 179 -10.43 21.50 11.86
N LEU A 180 -10.73 20.50 12.64
CA LEU A 180 -12.00 20.28 13.32
C LEU A 180 -11.77 20.10 14.81
N GLU A 181 -12.65 20.65 15.65
CA GLU A 181 -12.54 20.59 17.10
C GLU A 181 -13.92 20.44 17.77
N GLY A 182 -13.93 19.76 18.92
CA GLY A 182 -15.17 19.57 19.69
C GLY A 182 -16.26 18.84 18.94
N SER A 183 -17.41 19.47 18.76
CA SER A 183 -18.57 18.86 18.07
C SER A 183 -18.34 18.68 16.56
N GLU A 184 -17.49 19.49 15.93
CA GLU A 184 -17.21 19.39 14.50
C GLU A 184 -16.52 18.07 14.12
N VAL A 185 -15.75 17.48 15.04
CA VAL A 185 -15.13 16.17 14.82
C VAL A 185 -16.17 15.10 14.50
N ARG A 186 -17.39 15.23 15.02
CA ARG A 186 -18.50 14.30 14.77
C ARG A 186 -19.06 14.37 13.35
N GLU A 187 -18.72 15.40 12.58
CA GLU A 187 -19.07 15.48 11.17
C GLU A 187 -18.36 14.41 10.34
N ILE A 188 -17.20 13.95 10.82
CA ILE A 188 -16.39 12.97 10.11
C ILE A 188 -16.27 11.62 10.84
N ILE A 189 -16.34 11.61 12.18
CA ILE A 189 -16.22 10.40 12.99
C ILE A 189 -17.12 10.44 14.22
N GLY A 190 -17.93 9.42 14.42
CA GLY A 190 -18.89 9.31 15.52
C GLY A 190 -18.29 8.78 16.82
N SER A 191 -17.07 9.16 17.16
CA SER A 191 -16.41 8.78 18.40
C SER A 191 -16.17 9.99 19.29
N GLU A 192 -16.44 9.87 20.58
CA GLU A 192 -16.17 10.91 21.58
C GLU A 192 -14.75 10.90 22.14
N VAL A 193 -13.96 9.88 21.77
CA VAL A 193 -12.56 9.74 22.22
C VAL A 193 -11.67 10.79 21.56
N TYR A 194 -11.96 11.16 20.32
CA TYR A 194 -11.20 12.14 19.57
C TYR A 194 -11.72 13.54 19.80
N ARG A 195 -10.82 14.45 20.20
CA ARG A 195 -11.15 15.85 20.53
C ARG A 195 -10.89 16.81 19.39
N SER A 196 -10.05 16.39 18.46
CA SER A 196 -9.68 17.18 17.29
C SER A 196 -9.40 16.29 16.11
N ALA A 197 -9.52 16.83 14.91
CA ALA A 197 -9.17 16.17 13.67
C ALA A 197 -8.62 17.18 12.64
N LEU A 198 -7.80 16.69 11.72
CA LEU A 198 -7.41 17.40 10.51
C LEU A 198 -7.92 16.60 9.32
N LEU A 199 -8.94 17.11 8.65
CA LEU A 199 -9.49 16.53 7.44
C LEU A 199 -8.69 17.01 6.21
N HIS A 200 -8.27 16.07 5.36
CA HIS A 200 -7.57 16.32 4.11
C HIS A 200 -8.30 15.61 2.96
N MET A 201 -8.94 16.37 2.08
CA MET A 201 -9.76 15.81 0.99
C MET A 201 -8.96 15.29 -0.20
N GLY A 202 -7.66 15.59 -0.29
CA GLY A 202 -6.74 14.97 -1.25
C GLY A 202 -6.38 13.52 -0.92
N GLY A 203 -6.45 13.13 0.36
CA GLY A 203 -6.30 11.76 0.82
C GLY A 203 -7.59 10.94 0.72
N GLY A 204 -7.54 9.71 1.23
CA GLY A 204 -8.69 8.82 1.24
C GLY A 204 -8.32 7.35 1.38
N HIS A 205 -9.08 6.48 0.71
CA HIS A 205 -8.76 5.05 0.68
C HIS A 205 -9.25 4.35 -0.58
N VAL A 206 -8.71 3.15 -0.81
CA VAL A 206 -9.06 2.28 -1.93
C VAL A 206 -9.18 0.82 -1.47
N HIS A 207 -9.77 -0.01 -2.30
CA HIS A 207 -9.60 -1.46 -2.25
C HIS A 207 -8.27 -1.81 -2.95
N SER A 208 -7.20 -1.98 -2.18
CA SER A 208 -5.83 -2.05 -2.70
C SER A 208 -5.62 -3.14 -3.75
N LEU A 209 -6.16 -4.33 -3.53
CA LEU A 209 -6.00 -5.43 -4.49
C LEU A 209 -6.74 -5.14 -5.81
N ASN A 210 -7.94 -4.55 -5.76
CA ASN A 210 -8.66 -4.18 -6.97
C ASN A 210 -7.93 -3.07 -7.75
N LEU A 211 -7.33 -2.10 -7.05
CA LEU A 211 -6.50 -1.09 -7.70
C LEU A 211 -5.33 -1.75 -8.43
N LEU A 212 -4.56 -2.60 -7.74
CA LEU A 212 -3.44 -3.32 -8.34
C LEU A 212 -3.85 -4.15 -9.56
N LEU A 213 -4.92 -4.94 -9.43
CA LEU A 213 -5.38 -5.81 -10.51
C LEU A 213 -5.89 -5.01 -11.72
N GLY A 214 -6.58 -3.88 -11.49
CA GLY A 214 -6.99 -2.97 -12.55
C GLY A 214 -5.79 -2.33 -13.28
N GLU A 215 -4.77 -1.90 -12.54
CA GLU A 215 -3.53 -1.38 -13.11
C GLU A 215 -2.74 -2.47 -13.87
N ALA A 216 -2.70 -3.70 -13.37
CA ALA A 216 -2.06 -4.83 -14.04
C ALA A 216 -2.79 -5.19 -15.36
N GLN A 217 -4.13 -5.14 -15.36
CA GLN A 217 -4.93 -5.32 -16.57
C GLN A 217 -4.62 -4.22 -17.62
N ALA A 218 -4.53 -2.96 -17.17
CA ALA A 218 -4.14 -1.85 -18.02
C ALA A 218 -2.74 -2.04 -18.60
N LEU A 219 -1.77 -2.42 -17.75
CA LEU A 219 -0.40 -2.71 -18.16
C LEU A 219 -0.32 -3.81 -19.24
N ALA A 220 -1.04 -4.91 -19.05
CA ALA A 220 -1.15 -5.98 -20.05
C ALA A 220 -1.76 -5.47 -21.35
N GLY A 221 -2.78 -4.59 -21.27
CA GLY A 221 -3.38 -3.92 -22.44
C GLY A 221 -2.40 -3.02 -23.21
N HIS A 222 -1.36 -2.50 -22.58
CA HIS A 222 -0.26 -1.79 -23.24
C HIS A 222 0.79 -2.70 -23.88
N GLY A 223 0.68 -4.04 -23.70
CA GLY A 223 1.57 -5.02 -24.30
C GLY A 223 2.78 -5.41 -23.45
N ALA A 224 2.89 -4.94 -22.21
CA ALA A 224 3.88 -5.43 -21.27
C ALA A 224 3.56 -6.87 -20.83
N ARG A 225 4.60 -7.64 -20.49
CA ARG A 225 4.47 -9.05 -20.13
C ARG A 225 4.53 -9.19 -18.60
N ILE A 226 3.55 -9.80 -18.01
CA ILE A 226 3.50 -10.11 -16.56
C ILE A 226 3.60 -11.62 -16.41
N PHE A 227 4.43 -12.07 -15.49
CA PHE A 227 4.63 -13.49 -15.19
C PHE A 227 4.43 -13.74 -13.71
N GLU A 228 3.45 -14.55 -13.35
CA GLU A 228 3.23 -15.06 -11.99
C GLU A 228 3.98 -16.39 -11.78
N PHE A 229 4.14 -16.82 -10.54
CA PHE A 229 4.87 -18.05 -10.18
C PHE A 229 6.25 -18.14 -10.85
N SER A 230 6.91 -16.99 -10.97
CA SER A 230 8.18 -16.82 -11.66
C SER A 230 9.22 -16.15 -10.74
N PRO A 231 9.58 -16.79 -9.61
CA PRO A 231 10.52 -16.22 -8.67
C PRO A 231 11.88 -15.99 -9.33
N ALA A 232 12.43 -14.78 -9.18
CA ALA A 232 13.82 -14.55 -9.50
C ALA A 232 14.67 -15.37 -8.51
N VAL A 233 15.61 -16.18 -9.03
CA VAL A 233 16.49 -17.03 -8.22
C VAL A 233 17.95 -16.64 -8.34
N GLU A 234 18.30 -15.87 -9.35
CA GLU A 234 19.66 -15.38 -9.58
C GLU A 234 19.63 -14.13 -10.46
N VAL A 235 20.48 -13.17 -10.17
CA VAL A 235 20.66 -11.96 -10.98
C VAL A 235 22.15 -11.82 -11.31
N THR A 236 22.46 -11.71 -12.60
CA THR A 236 23.82 -11.49 -13.09
C THR A 236 23.88 -10.13 -13.78
N TYR A 237 24.81 -9.30 -13.35
CA TYR A 237 25.05 -7.96 -13.88
C TYR A 237 26.17 -7.96 -14.94
N GLY A 238 26.01 -7.15 -15.99
CA GLY A 238 26.97 -6.94 -17.06
C GLY A 238 26.55 -5.75 -17.93
N GLU A 239 26.84 -5.76 -19.22
CA GLU A 239 26.28 -4.77 -20.17
C GLU A 239 24.76 -4.81 -20.18
N THR A 240 24.20 -5.99 -19.97
CA THR A 240 22.80 -6.26 -19.70
C THR A 240 22.67 -7.00 -18.38
N VAL A 241 21.47 -6.96 -17.80
CA VAL A 241 21.16 -7.75 -16.61
C VAL A 241 20.43 -9.00 -17.04
N LYS A 242 20.85 -10.16 -16.52
CA LYS A 242 20.15 -11.42 -16.70
C LYS A 242 19.53 -11.87 -15.38
N VAL A 243 18.21 -12.05 -15.39
CA VAL A 243 17.43 -12.57 -14.26
C VAL A 243 16.98 -13.98 -14.59
N ARG A 244 17.38 -14.96 -13.78
CA ARG A 244 17.00 -16.36 -13.94
C ARG A 244 15.81 -16.70 -13.05
N THR A 245 14.86 -17.44 -13.57
CA THR A 245 13.78 -18.11 -12.85
C THR A 245 13.95 -19.64 -12.95
N PRO A 246 13.16 -20.46 -12.25
CA PRO A 246 13.26 -21.92 -12.36
C PRO A 246 13.05 -22.50 -13.77
N LYS A 247 12.28 -21.81 -14.65
CA LYS A 247 11.90 -22.35 -15.95
C LYS A 247 12.34 -21.50 -17.15
N GLY A 248 12.95 -20.34 -16.92
CA GLY A 248 13.40 -19.44 -17.99
C GLY A 248 14.22 -18.29 -17.47
N SER A 249 14.62 -17.38 -18.35
CA SER A 249 15.37 -16.18 -17.97
C SER A 249 14.92 -14.94 -18.73
N VAL A 250 15.18 -13.77 -18.12
CA VAL A 250 14.95 -12.47 -18.74
C VAL A 250 16.31 -11.77 -18.86
N THR A 251 16.68 -11.39 -20.10
CA THR A 251 17.78 -10.47 -20.34
C THR A 251 17.23 -9.06 -20.56
N ALA A 252 17.74 -8.08 -19.85
CA ALA A 252 17.24 -6.71 -19.89
C ALA A 252 18.36 -5.66 -19.87
N ARG A 253 18.08 -4.47 -20.44
CA ARG A 253 18.98 -3.33 -20.33
C ARG A 253 18.92 -2.67 -18.94
N LYS A 254 17.76 -2.74 -18.28
CA LYS A 254 17.51 -2.17 -16.96
C LYS A 254 16.74 -3.13 -16.08
N LEU A 255 17.06 -3.10 -14.79
CA LEU A 255 16.39 -3.86 -13.75
C LEU A 255 15.82 -2.91 -12.71
N LEU A 256 14.56 -3.16 -12.32
CA LEU A 256 13.94 -2.54 -11.15
C LEU A 256 13.69 -3.61 -10.08
N TRP A 257 14.21 -3.37 -8.87
CA TRP A 257 13.86 -4.10 -7.68
C TRP A 257 12.58 -3.50 -7.05
N ALA A 258 11.52 -4.27 -6.98
CA ALA A 258 10.23 -3.91 -6.39
C ALA A 258 9.71 -4.99 -5.44
N CYS A 259 10.63 -5.68 -4.75
CA CYS A 259 10.37 -6.88 -3.96
C CYS A 259 9.96 -6.59 -2.52
N ASP A 260 9.93 -5.31 -2.10
CA ASP A 260 9.68 -4.95 -0.70
C ASP A 260 10.62 -5.75 0.24
N SER A 261 10.10 -6.39 1.25
CA SER A 261 10.84 -7.23 2.21
C SER A 261 11.25 -8.62 1.68
N PHE A 262 10.84 -8.99 0.45
CA PHE A 262 11.03 -10.34 -0.11
C PHE A 262 12.28 -10.48 -0.99
N LEU A 263 13.33 -9.72 -0.74
CA LEU A 263 14.59 -9.80 -1.50
C LEU A 263 15.31 -11.16 -1.38
N ASN A 264 15.11 -11.88 -0.28
CA ASN A 264 15.61 -13.25 -0.05
C ASN A 264 17.11 -13.45 -0.37
N GLY A 265 17.92 -12.42 -0.15
CA GLY A 265 19.37 -12.46 -0.41
C GLY A 265 19.78 -12.33 -1.88
N LEU A 266 18.85 -12.13 -2.82
CA LEU A 266 19.12 -11.91 -4.24
C LEU A 266 19.96 -10.66 -4.49
N GLU A 267 19.79 -9.64 -3.67
CA GLU A 267 20.60 -8.43 -3.64
C GLU A 267 21.08 -8.18 -2.20
N PRO A 268 22.28 -8.70 -1.84
CA PRO A 268 22.74 -8.71 -0.46
C PRO A 268 22.91 -7.32 0.17
N GLU A 269 23.24 -6.31 -0.63
CA GLU A 269 23.43 -4.95 -0.15
C GLU A 269 22.09 -4.33 0.26
N LEU A 270 21.07 -4.45 -0.59
CA LEU A 270 19.72 -3.99 -0.27
C LEU A 270 19.11 -4.80 0.89
N HIS A 271 19.31 -6.11 0.90
CA HIS A 271 18.78 -6.96 1.96
C HIS A 271 19.32 -6.56 3.34
N ARG A 272 20.62 -6.26 3.45
CA ARG A 272 21.23 -5.80 4.71
C ARG A 272 20.80 -4.41 5.14
N SER A 273 20.24 -3.61 4.25
CA SER A 273 19.75 -2.24 4.56
C SER A 273 18.29 -2.20 4.98
N THR A 274 17.60 -3.36 5.03
CA THR A 274 16.17 -3.44 5.37
C THR A 274 15.94 -4.20 6.68
N ILE A 275 14.92 -3.78 7.43
CA ILE A 275 14.40 -4.47 8.61
C ILE A 275 12.94 -4.78 8.35
N ASN A 276 12.60 -6.07 8.40
CA ASN A 276 11.22 -6.50 8.19
C ASN A 276 10.40 -6.27 9.45
N THR A 277 9.29 -5.54 9.31
CA THR A 277 8.31 -5.33 10.38
C THR A 277 6.95 -5.87 9.94
N TYR A 278 6.13 -6.27 10.90
CA TYR A 278 4.81 -6.78 10.62
C TYR A 278 3.74 -5.78 11.09
N ALA A 279 2.71 -5.60 10.29
CA ALA A 279 1.49 -4.92 10.68
C ALA A 279 0.32 -5.89 10.61
N PHE A 280 -0.59 -5.80 11.56
CA PHE A 280 -1.78 -6.65 11.59
C PHE A 280 -3.01 -5.83 11.24
N GLN A 281 -3.91 -6.45 10.49
CA GLN A 281 -5.19 -5.88 10.17
C GLN A 281 -6.32 -6.83 10.56
N CYS A 282 -7.39 -6.24 11.01
CA CYS A 282 -8.64 -6.93 11.31
C CYS A 282 -9.75 -6.29 10.50
N VAL A 283 -10.72 -7.10 10.11
CA VAL A 283 -11.94 -6.63 9.46
C VAL A 283 -13.14 -7.29 10.14
N THR A 284 -14.18 -6.49 10.40
CA THR A 284 -15.42 -6.99 10.98
C THR A 284 -16.25 -7.75 9.94
N GLU A 285 -17.28 -8.46 10.38
CA GLU A 285 -18.42 -8.76 9.53
C GLU A 285 -19.11 -7.47 9.06
N PRO A 286 -19.99 -7.51 8.04
CA PRO A 286 -20.76 -6.33 7.63
C PRO A 286 -21.58 -5.75 8.78
N LEU A 287 -21.47 -4.45 8.96
CA LEU A 287 -22.20 -3.71 10.00
C LEU A 287 -23.46 -3.06 9.42
N PRO A 288 -24.51 -2.85 10.22
CA PRO A 288 -25.72 -2.14 9.77
C PRO A 288 -25.42 -0.72 9.27
N ASP A 289 -26.13 -0.26 8.25
CA ASP A 289 -25.94 1.07 7.65
C ASP A 289 -25.99 2.19 8.69
N ALA A 290 -26.98 2.18 9.59
CA ALA A 290 -27.12 3.17 10.66
C ALA A 290 -25.91 3.22 11.60
N LEU A 291 -25.21 2.10 11.80
CA LEU A 291 -23.99 2.07 12.59
C LEU A 291 -22.82 2.67 11.80
N ILE A 292 -22.73 2.37 10.51
CA ILE A 292 -21.71 2.94 9.61
C ILE A 292 -21.85 4.46 9.51
N GLU A 293 -23.06 4.95 9.28
CA GLU A 293 -23.33 6.40 9.23
C GLU A 293 -22.93 7.10 10.52
N ARG A 294 -23.11 6.43 11.67
CA ARG A 294 -22.68 6.96 12.96
C ARG A 294 -21.16 6.90 13.14
N ILE A 295 -20.49 5.80 12.75
CA ILE A 295 -19.03 5.63 12.92
C ILE A 295 -18.25 6.54 11.98
N SER A 296 -18.63 6.61 10.71
CA SER A 296 -17.90 7.32 9.67
C SER A 296 -18.86 7.98 8.67
N PRO A 297 -19.46 9.14 9.04
CA PRO A 297 -20.45 9.83 8.20
C PRO A 297 -19.98 10.11 6.78
N ILE A 298 -18.70 10.45 6.61
CA ILE A 298 -18.11 10.72 5.29
C ILE A 298 -17.46 9.48 4.65
N ARG A 299 -17.47 8.32 5.34
CA ARG A 299 -16.81 7.07 4.91
C ARG A 299 -15.32 7.25 4.57
N GLY A 300 -14.65 8.19 5.22
CA GLY A 300 -13.23 8.47 5.02
C GLY A 300 -12.31 7.39 5.60
N ALA A 301 -11.01 7.61 5.42
CA ALA A 301 -9.97 6.89 6.14
C ALA A 301 -9.46 7.73 7.31
N TYR A 302 -9.01 7.07 8.35
CA TYR A 302 -8.57 7.76 9.57
C TYR A 302 -7.33 7.11 10.14
N SER A 303 -6.46 7.94 10.73
CA SER A 303 -5.42 7.48 11.66
C SER A 303 -5.28 8.47 12.81
N ASP A 304 -4.87 7.98 13.97
CA ASP A 304 -4.40 8.90 15.01
C ASP A 304 -2.95 9.34 14.73
N ILE A 305 -2.47 10.30 15.52
CA ILE A 305 -1.11 10.84 15.39
C ILE A 305 -0.19 10.41 16.54
N ARG A 306 -0.44 9.23 17.12
CA ARG A 306 0.48 8.63 18.11
C ARG A 306 1.71 8.04 17.42
N PRO A 307 2.82 7.81 18.13
CA PRO A 307 3.99 7.13 17.56
C PRO A 307 3.68 5.73 17.01
N VAL A 308 2.81 4.99 17.69
CA VAL A 308 2.22 3.73 17.19
C VAL A 308 0.77 4.03 16.84
N ILE A 309 0.52 4.23 15.57
CA ILE A 309 -0.78 4.66 15.05
C ILE A 309 -1.78 3.52 15.03
N ASP A 310 -3.02 3.83 15.41
CA ASP A 310 -4.19 3.05 15.02
C ASP A 310 -4.79 3.70 13.78
N TYR A 311 -5.14 2.90 12.80
CA TYR A 311 -5.78 3.36 11.58
C TYR A 311 -6.99 2.52 11.24
N PHE A 312 -7.98 3.13 10.61
CA PHE A 312 -9.21 2.44 10.23
C PHE A 312 -9.94 3.13 9.09
N ARG A 313 -10.82 2.38 8.44
CA ARG A 313 -11.74 2.87 7.43
C ARG A 313 -12.96 1.96 7.33
N VAL A 314 -14.02 2.45 6.71
CA VAL A 314 -15.17 1.63 6.35
C VAL A 314 -15.02 1.16 4.91
N THR A 315 -15.21 -0.13 4.67
CA THR A 315 -15.20 -0.71 3.32
C THR A 315 -16.52 -0.49 2.61
N ARG A 316 -16.57 -0.77 1.30
CA ARG A 316 -17.79 -0.67 0.52
C ARG A 316 -18.89 -1.62 1.04
N GLU A 317 -18.50 -2.78 1.54
CA GLU A 317 -19.40 -3.80 2.11
C GLU A 317 -19.77 -3.52 3.57
N ASN A 318 -19.63 -2.26 4.03
CA ASN A 318 -19.93 -1.85 5.40
C ASN A 318 -19.16 -2.60 6.49
N ARG A 319 -17.90 -2.97 6.21
CA ARG A 319 -17.03 -3.55 7.23
C ARG A 319 -16.09 -2.49 7.78
N LEU A 320 -15.83 -2.52 9.07
CA LEU A 320 -14.75 -1.72 9.67
C LEU A 320 -13.45 -2.50 9.50
N LEU A 321 -12.54 -1.95 8.69
CA LEU A 321 -11.16 -2.43 8.57
C LEU A 321 -10.30 -1.57 9.47
N THR A 322 -9.56 -2.20 10.36
CA THR A 322 -8.64 -1.52 11.29
C THR A 322 -7.29 -2.23 11.31
N GLY A 323 -6.25 -1.48 11.59
CA GLY A 323 -4.92 -2.03 11.76
C GLY A 323 -4.10 -1.20 12.72
N ARG A 324 -3.01 -1.82 13.15
CA ARG A 324 -2.04 -1.20 14.03
C ARG A 324 -0.63 -1.59 13.59
N MET A 325 0.30 -0.64 13.62
CA MET A 325 1.71 -0.97 13.52
C MET A 325 2.16 -1.65 14.80
N THR A 326 2.85 -2.79 14.66
CA THR A 326 3.58 -3.40 15.77
C THR A 326 5.05 -3.09 15.62
N LEU A 327 5.66 -2.56 16.68
CA LEU A 327 7.11 -2.57 16.80
C LEU A 327 7.49 -3.99 17.20
N ILE A 328 8.41 -4.61 16.48
CA ILE A 328 9.08 -5.83 16.95
C ILE A 328 10.19 -5.32 17.88
N GLU A 329 10.12 -5.73 19.13
CA GLU A 329 11.22 -5.55 20.10
C GLU A 329 12.38 -6.49 19.77
#